data_222c55d01729b85665d95e0a98ccc782
#
_entry.id   222c55d01729b85665d95e0a98ccc782
#
_cell.length_a   1.000
_cell.length_b   1.000
_cell.length_c   1.000
_cell.angle_alpha   90.00
_cell.angle_beta   90.00
_cell.angle_gamma   90.00
#
_symmetry.space_group_name_H-M   'P 1'
#
loop_
_entity.id
_entity.type
_entity.pdbx_description
1 polymer ?
#
loop_
_entity_poly.entity_id
_entity_poly.type
_entity_poly.pdbx_seq_one_letter_code
_entity_poly.pdbx_strand_id
1 'polypeptide(L)'
;MQEHLCKVKRLHQLDLDQGYGSVYLPFALERKYPHADRAWIWQFAFPSTGRSPDPRSGAIRRHHLHESGVQKALKQAVRASGIAKRIGCHTFRHSFATHLLEDGYDIRTVQELLGHKDVKTTMIYTHVLNRGGRGIRSPLDIG
;
A
#
# COMPACT_ATOMS: atom_id res chain seq x y z
N MET A 1 3.90 9.08 -7.80
CA MET A 1 2.58 8.41 -7.85
C MET A 1 1.77 8.83 -9.07
N GLN A 2 1.55 10.11 -9.34
CA GLN A 2 0.76 10.60 -10.50
C GLN A 2 1.26 10.05 -11.85
N GLU A 3 2.56 10.12 -12.12
CA GLU A 3 3.13 9.58 -13.35
C GLU A 3 2.88 8.07 -13.51
N HIS A 4 3.00 7.32 -12.39
CA HIS A 4 2.68 5.90 -12.38
C HIS A 4 1.21 5.65 -12.74
N LEU A 5 0.28 6.37 -12.13
CA LEU A 5 -1.15 6.24 -12.44
C LEU A 5 -1.48 6.61 -13.90
N CYS A 6 -0.78 7.58 -14.49
CA CYS A 6 -0.91 7.86 -15.93
C CYS A 6 -0.49 6.66 -16.79
N LYS A 7 0.62 5.99 -16.45
CA LYS A 7 1.06 4.76 -17.15
C LYS A 7 0.04 3.63 -17.01
N VAL A 8 -0.49 3.44 -15.80
CA VAL A 8 -1.51 2.41 -15.53
C VAL A 8 -2.82 2.72 -16.27
N LYS A 9 -3.22 3.98 -16.34
CA LYS A 9 -4.42 4.40 -17.09
C LYS A 9 -4.29 4.09 -18.59
N ARG A 10 -3.12 4.35 -19.17
CA ARG A 10 -2.83 3.99 -20.57
C ARG A 10 -2.90 2.47 -20.78
N LEU A 11 -2.33 1.69 -19.85
CA LEU A 11 -2.39 0.23 -19.90
C LEU A 11 -3.83 -0.28 -19.82
N HIS A 12 -4.64 0.31 -18.93
CA HIS A 12 -6.06 -0.01 -18.82
C HIS A 12 -6.82 0.30 -20.12
N GLN A 13 -6.56 1.44 -20.77
CA GLN A 13 -7.16 1.77 -22.05
C GLN A 13 -6.81 0.75 -23.13
N LEU A 14 -5.53 0.34 -23.22
CA LEU A 14 -5.11 -0.72 -24.14
C LEU A 14 -5.81 -2.05 -23.87
N ASP A 15 -6.02 -2.39 -22.59
CA ASP A 15 -6.77 -3.58 -22.22
C ASP A 15 -8.25 -3.49 -22.66
N LEU A 16 -8.87 -2.32 -22.52
CA LEU A 16 -10.26 -2.07 -22.96
C LEU A 16 -10.40 -2.22 -24.49
N ASP A 17 -9.48 -1.64 -25.25
CA ASP A 17 -9.46 -1.66 -26.71
C ASP A 17 -9.30 -3.10 -27.25
N GLN A 18 -8.68 -3.99 -26.47
CA GLN A 18 -8.51 -5.40 -26.76
C GLN A 18 -9.62 -6.30 -26.21
N GLY A 19 -10.71 -5.72 -25.67
CA GLY A 19 -11.84 -6.46 -25.11
C GLY A 19 -11.64 -6.98 -23.69
N TYR A 20 -10.55 -6.60 -23.03
CA TYR A 20 -10.23 -6.91 -21.62
C TYR A 20 -10.56 -5.71 -20.72
N GLY A 21 -9.80 -5.46 -19.67
CA GLY A 21 -9.94 -4.24 -18.86
C GLY A 21 -11.04 -4.29 -17.81
N SER A 22 -11.72 -5.44 -17.63
CA SER A 22 -12.66 -5.63 -16.54
C SER A 22 -11.95 -6.15 -15.29
N VAL A 23 -12.36 -5.68 -14.11
CA VAL A 23 -11.95 -6.23 -12.80
C VAL A 23 -13.10 -7.03 -12.20
N TYR A 24 -12.78 -7.93 -11.27
CA TYR A 24 -13.82 -8.59 -10.49
C TYR A 24 -14.39 -7.60 -9.47
N LEU A 25 -15.69 -7.40 -9.51
CA LEU A 25 -16.41 -6.67 -8.48
C LEU A 25 -17.21 -7.66 -7.62
N PRO A 26 -17.33 -7.43 -6.30
CA PRO A 26 -18.26 -8.18 -5.46
C PRO A 26 -19.68 -8.11 -6.04
N PHE A 27 -20.42 -9.23 -6.00
CA PHE A 27 -21.73 -9.39 -6.63
C PHE A 27 -22.70 -8.23 -6.35
N ALA A 28 -22.72 -7.71 -5.12
CA ALA A 28 -23.58 -6.57 -4.77
C ALA A 28 -23.22 -5.28 -5.51
N LEU A 29 -21.92 -5.04 -5.76
CA LEU A 29 -21.46 -3.85 -6.49
C LEU A 29 -21.69 -3.99 -8.00
N GLU A 30 -21.46 -5.17 -8.56
CA GLU A 30 -21.72 -5.45 -9.97
C GLU A 30 -23.19 -5.22 -10.33
N ARG A 31 -24.10 -5.67 -9.47
CA ARG A 31 -25.54 -5.45 -9.64
C ARG A 31 -25.94 -3.99 -9.44
N LYS A 32 -25.32 -3.28 -8.49
CA LYS A 32 -25.64 -1.87 -8.19
C LYS A 32 -25.11 -0.90 -9.24
N TYR A 33 -23.94 -1.20 -9.81
CA TYR A 33 -23.26 -0.34 -10.76
C TYR A 33 -22.90 -1.13 -12.03
N PRO A 34 -23.83 -1.31 -12.98
CA PRO A 34 -23.54 -1.97 -14.25
C PRO A 34 -22.36 -1.30 -14.96
N HIS A 35 -21.46 -2.11 -15.51
CA HIS A 35 -20.23 -1.68 -16.20
C HIS A 35 -19.14 -1.00 -15.32
N ALA A 36 -19.33 -0.93 -14.01
CA ALA A 36 -18.30 -0.38 -13.11
C ALA A 36 -17.01 -1.20 -13.13
N ASP A 37 -17.07 -2.49 -13.47
CA ASP A 37 -15.93 -3.38 -13.63
C ASP A 37 -14.90 -2.86 -14.64
N ARG A 38 -15.34 -2.05 -15.63
CA ARG A 38 -14.48 -1.42 -16.65
C ARG A 38 -14.11 0.02 -16.33
N ALA A 39 -14.74 0.64 -15.34
CA ALA A 39 -14.48 2.02 -15.00
C ALA A 39 -13.11 2.18 -14.31
N TRP A 40 -12.37 3.22 -14.69
CA TRP A 40 -11.03 3.50 -14.19
C TRP A 40 -10.93 3.52 -12.66
N ILE A 41 -11.93 4.06 -11.99
CA ILE A 41 -11.95 4.19 -10.53
C ILE A 41 -11.89 2.85 -9.78
N TRP A 42 -12.24 1.75 -10.43
CA TRP A 42 -12.24 0.40 -9.87
C TRP A 42 -10.99 -0.40 -10.25
N GLN A 43 -10.09 0.16 -11.05
CA GLN A 43 -8.90 -0.54 -11.50
C GLN A 43 -7.81 -0.58 -10.40
N PHE A 44 -6.97 -1.59 -10.46
CA PHE A 44 -5.84 -1.71 -9.55
C PHE A 44 -4.80 -0.62 -9.81
N ALA A 45 -4.40 0.10 -8.76
CA ALA A 45 -3.30 1.08 -8.83
C ALA A 45 -1.95 0.41 -9.17
N PHE A 46 -1.78 -0.85 -8.81
CA PHE A 46 -0.60 -1.65 -9.12
C PHE A 46 -1.03 -2.95 -9.84
N PRO A 47 -1.31 -2.90 -11.14
CA PRO A 47 -1.69 -4.07 -11.92
C PRO A 47 -0.50 -4.99 -12.15
N SER A 48 -0.79 -6.26 -12.40
CA SER A 48 0.19 -7.23 -12.86
C SER A 48 0.70 -6.88 -14.26
N THR A 49 1.88 -7.37 -14.62
CA THR A 49 2.44 -7.18 -15.97
C THR A 49 1.68 -7.95 -17.05
N GLY A 50 1.14 -9.11 -16.70
CA GLY A 50 0.36 -9.97 -17.59
C GLY A 50 -1.12 -10.03 -17.21
N ARG A 51 -1.92 -10.59 -18.15
CA ARG A 51 -3.31 -10.98 -17.92
C ARG A 51 -3.35 -12.47 -17.61
N SER A 52 -4.32 -12.91 -16.81
CA SER A 52 -4.54 -14.31 -16.47
C SER A 52 -6.02 -14.62 -16.29
N PRO A 53 -6.43 -15.89 -16.43
CA PRO A 53 -7.81 -16.29 -16.13
C PRO A 53 -8.16 -16.02 -14.67
N ASP A 54 -9.33 -15.43 -14.46
CA ASP A 54 -9.91 -15.27 -13.12
C ASP A 54 -10.39 -16.63 -12.61
N PRO A 55 -9.93 -17.13 -11.45
CA PRO A 55 -10.29 -18.45 -10.94
C PRO A 55 -11.80 -18.63 -10.70
N ARG A 56 -12.55 -17.53 -10.53
CA ARG A 56 -13.99 -17.54 -10.22
C ARG A 56 -14.85 -17.62 -11.47
N SER A 57 -14.46 -16.90 -12.53
CA SER A 57 -15.27 -16.73 -13.74
C SER A 57 -14.63 -17.30 -15.00
N GLY A 58 -13.34 -17.64 -14.96
CA GLY A 58 -12.57 -18.01 -16.16
C GLY A 58 -12.25 -16.82 -17.09
N ALA A 59 -12.82 -15.63 -16.84
CA ALA A 59 -12.59 -14.46 -17.66
C ALA A 59 -11.12 -14.02 -17.58
N ILE A 60 -10.54 -13.65 -18.72
CA ILE A 60 -9.16 -13.15 -18.76
C ILE A 60 -9.15 -11.70 -18.28
N ARG A 61 -8.44 -11.44 -17.19
CA ARG A 61 -8.36 -10.14 -16.54
C ARG A 61 -6.91 -9.80 -16.17
N ARG A 62 -6.66 -8.52 -15.94
CA ARG A 62 -5.41 -8.06 -15.33
C ARG A 62 -5.63 -7.91 -13.84
N HIS A 63 -5.00 -8.77 -13.07
CA HIS A 63 -5.05 -8.75 -11.60
C HIS A 63 -4.07 -7.73 -11.02
N HIS A 64 -4.07 -7.56 -9.69
CA HIS A 64 -3.06 -6.78 -9.00
C HIS A 64 -1.67 -7.44 -9.05
N LEU A 65 -0.64 -6.65 -8.87
CA LEU A 65 0.72 -7.16 -8.69
C LEU A 65 0.77 -8.09 -7.47
N HIS A 66 1.29 -9.29 -7.65
CA HIS A 66 1.44 -10.25 -6.57
C HIS A 66 2.53 -9.79 -5.58
N GLU A 67 2.29 -9.97 -4.29
CA GLU A 67 3.21 -9.54 -3.21
C GLU A 67 4.64 -10.11 -3.37
N SER A 68 4.76 -11.35 -3.85
CA SER A 68 6.06 -11.98 -4.11
C SER A 68 6.90 -11.21 -5.14
N GLY A 69 6.28 -10.53 -6.11
CA GLY A 69 6.95 -9.67 -7.07
C GLY A 69 7.63 -8.49 -6.38
N VAL A 70 6.92 -7.83 -5.48
CA VAL A 70 7.47 -6.71 -4.67
C VAL A 70 8.59 -7.20 -3.76
N GLN A 71 8.39 -8.33 -3.08
CA GLN A 71 9.40 -8.91 -2.20
C GLN A 71 10.67 -9.30 -2.97
N LYS A 72 10.55 -9.85 -4.18
CA LYS A 72 11.68 -10.21 -5.04
C LYS A 72 12.45 -8.96 -5.49
N ALA A 73 11.74 -7.93 -5.96
CA ALA A 73 12.36 -6.67 -6.36
C ALA A 73 13.09 -6.00 -5.19
N LEU A 74 12.48 -5.98 -4.00
CA LEU A 74 13.10 -5.46 -2.79
C LEU A 74 14.38 -6.23 -2.44
N LYS A 75 14.35 -7.56 -2.44
CA LYS A 75 15.54 -8.39 -2.20
C LYS A 75 16.68 -8.09 -3.18
N GLN A 76 16.34 -7.87 -4.45
CA GLN A 76 17.34 -7.49 -5.47
C GLN A 76 17.93 -6.11 -5.18
N ALA A 77 17.09 -5.12 -4.85
CA ALA A 77 17.56 -3.76 -4.49
C ALA A 77 18.46 -3.76 -3.25
N VAL A 78 18.09 -4.50 -2.21
CA VAL A 78 18.93 -4.63 -0.99
C VAL A 78 20.28 -5.27 -1.31
N ARG A 79 20.32 -6.31 -2.14
CA ARG A 79 21.58 -6.92 -2.57
C ARG A 79 22.45 -5.93 -3.36
N ALA A 80 21.84 -5.19 -4.28
CA ALA A 80 22.55 -4.21 -5.11
C ALA A 80 23.10 -3.02 -4.29
N SER A 81 22.44 -2.66 -3.17
CA SER A 81 22.87 -1.56 -2.29
C SER A 81 24.05 -1.90 -1.39
N GLY A 82 24.48 -3.17 -1.30
CA GLY A 82 25.54 -3.61 -0.41
C GLY A 82 25.20 -3.56 1.09
N ILE A 83 23.93 -3.32 1.46
CA ILE A 83 23.51 -3.26 2.85
C ILE A 83 23.52 -4.67 3.45
N ALA A 84 24.35 -4.89 4.48
CA ALA A 84 24.50 -6.20 5.12
C ALA A 84 23.30 -6.62 6.01
N LYS A 85 22.39 -5.70 6.32
CA LYS A 85 21.22 -5.95 7.18
C LYS A 85 20.11 -6.65 6.41
N ARG A 86 19.34 -7.48 7.10
CA ARG A 86 18.10 -8.05 6.56
C ARG A 86 17.02 -6.96 6.47
N ILE A 87 16.63 -6.61 5.25
CA ILE A 87 15.60 -5.61 4.97
C ILE A 87 14.44 -6.29 4.25
N GLY A 88 13.23 -6.09 4.74
CA GLY A 88 11.99 -6.56 4.16
C GLY A 88 10.96 -5.43 4.06
N CYS A 89 9.79 -5.71 3.49
CA CYS A 89 8.69 -4.71 3.41
C CYS A 89 8.29 -4.19 4.80
N HIS A 90 8.32 -5.05 5.81
CA HIS A 90 8.04 -4.64 7.19
C HIS A 90 9.07 -3.65 7.75
N THR A 91 10.33 -3.73 7.33
CA THR A 91 11.38 -2.77 7.74
C THR A 91 11.02 -1.35 7.29
N PHE A 92 10.55 -1.19 6.05
CA PHE A 92 10.08 0.12 5.56
C PHE A 92 8.84 0.59 6.28
N ARG A 93 7.90 -0.31 6.57
CA ARG A 93 6.70 0.00 7.34
C ARG A 93 7.05 0.46 8.75
N HIS A 94 7.98 -0.21 9.42
CA HIS A 94 8.48 0.20 10.73
C HIS A 94 9.17 1.58 10.66
N SER A 95 10.07 1.77 9.69
CA SER A 95 10.75 3.06 9.50
C SER A 95 9.74 4.19 9.25
N PHE A 96 8.74 3.98 8.40
CA PHE A 96 7.69 4.96 8.15
C PHE A 96 6.92 5.33 9.42
N ALA A 97 6.50 4.32 10.20
CA ALA A 97 5.77 4.55 11.44
C ALA A 97 6.59 5.29 12.48
N THR A 98 7.88 4.93 12.64
CA THR A 98 8.76 5.58 13.60
C THR A 98 9.06 7.03 13.22
N HIS A 99 9.33 7.32 11.96
CA HIS A 99 9.57 8.69 11.49
C HIS A 99 8.33 9.58 11.70
N LEU A 100 7.12 9.08 11.41
CA LEU A 100 5.90 9.85 11.67
C LEU A 100 5.76 10.21 13.15
N LEU A 101 6.03 9.26 14.05
CA LEU A 101 5.97 9.52 15.49
C LEU A 101 7.08 10.47 15.95
N GLU A 102 8.29 10.36 15.40
CA GLU A 102 9.41 11.29 15.64
C GLU A 102 9.08 12.72 15.17
N ASP A 103 8.33 12.83 14.06
CA ASP A 103 7.83 14.10 13.50
C ASP A 103 6.61 14.67 14.28
N GLY A 104 6.17 13.99 15.35
CA GLY A 104 5.10 14.47 16.24
C GLY A 104 3.69 14.09 15.81
N TYR A 105 3.50 13.20 14.80
CA TYR A 105 2.18 12.69 14.48
C TYR A 105 1.65 11.81 15.62
N ASP A 106 0.36 11.93 15.89
CA ASP A 106 -0.29 11.14 16.93
C ASP A 106 -0.46 9.67 16.52
N ILE A 107 -0.59 8.79 17.53
CA ILE A 107 -0.66 7.33 17.31
C ILE A 107 -1.88 6.89 16.51
N ARG A 108 -2.99 7.64 16.55
CA ARG A 108 -4.21 7.36 15.79
C ARG A 108 -3.98 7.61 14.30
N THR A 109 -3.39 8.76 13.97
CA THR A 109 -3.00 9.07 12.59
C THR A 109 -2.08 7.99 12.03
N VAL A 110 -1.08 7.54 12.79
CA VAL A 110 -0.19 6.45 12.39
C VAL A 110 -0.94 5.14 12.22
N GLN A 111 -1.87 4.81 13.12
CA GLN A 111 -2.74 3.63 13.00
C GLN A 111 -3.53 3.62 11.69
N GLU A 112 -4.17 4.74 11.36
CA GLU A 112 -4.98 4.89 10.15
C GLU A 112 -4.13 4.74 8.88
N LEU A 113 -2.99 5.42 8.81
CA LEU A 113 -2.06 5.35 7.69
C LEU A 113 -1.48 3.95 7.49
N LEU A 114 -1.27 3.21 8.58
CA LEU A 114 -0.83 1.82 8.54
C LEU A 114 -1.98 0.84 8.23
N GLY A 115 -3.24 1.27 8.34
CA GLY A 115 -4.41 0.40 8.17
C GLY A 115 -4.55 -0.66 9.25
N HIS A 116 -4.06 -0.40 10.46
CA HIS A 116 -4.20 -1.33 11.58
C HIS A 116 -5.62 -1.26 12.17
N LYS A 117 -6.29 -2.41 12.23
CA LYS A 117 -7.63 -2.52 12.82
C LYS A 117 -7.64 -2.22 14.33
N ASP A 118 -6.58 -2.63 15.02
CA ASP A 118 -6.42 -2.45 16.47
C ASP A 118 -5.23 -1.54 16.74
N VAL A 119 -5.45 -0.54 17.60
CA VAL A 119 -4.41 0.39 18.06
C VAL A 119 -3.26 -0.33 18.78
N LYS A 120 -3.54 -1.45 19.45
CA LYS A 120 -2.51 -2.27 20.11
C LYS A 120 -1.39 -2.66 19.16
N THR A 121 -1.72 -2.92 17.88
CA THR A 121 -0.72 -3.23 16.85
C THR A 121 0.18 -2.02 16.57
N THR A 122 -0.31 -0.80 16.75
CA THR A 122 0.46 0.43 16.55
C THR A 122 1.24 0.81 17.81
N MET A 123 0.78 0.38 19.00
CA MET A 123 1.46 0.64 20.26
C MET A 123 2.88 0.08 20.36
N ILE A 124 3.23 -0.88 19.51
CA ILE A 124 4.61 -1.39 19.42
C ILE A 124 5.63 -0.30 19.07
N TYR A 125 5.19 0.81 18.47
CA TYR A 125 6.04 1.95 18.10
C TYR A 125 6.18 2.99 19.20
N THR A 126 5.43 2.90 20.31
CA THR A 126 5.44 3.92 21.38
C THR A 126 6.80 4.03 22.10
N HIS A 127 7.65 3.00 22.01
CA HIS A 127 9.02 3.08 22.51
C HIS A 127 9.85 4.21 21.85
N VAL A 128 9.46 4.63 20.64
CA VAL A 128 10.09 5.75 19.92
C VAL A 128 9.80 7.08 20.63
N LEU A 129 8.57 7.23 21.14
CA LEU A 129 8.14 8.42 21.91
C LEU A 129 8.84 8.52 23.27
N ASN A 130 9.24 7.38 23.84
CA ASN A 130 9.88 7.28 25.15
C ASN A 130 11.42 7.46 25.12
N ARG A 131 11.99 7.95 24.03
CA ARG A 131 13.41 8.32 23.97
C ARG A 131 13.66 9.54 24.84
N GLY A 132 13.80 9.23 26.14
CA GLY A 132 14.39 10.02 27.22
C GLY A 132 14.23 11.54 27.17
N GLY A 133 13.54 12.12 28.14
CA GLY A 133 13.77 13.47 28.66
C GLY A 133 13.45 14.69 27.78
N ARG A 134 13.17 14.52 26.49
CA ARG A 134 12.86 15.63 25.58
C ARG A 134 11.37 15.79 25.24
N GLY A 135 10.50 14.93 25.79
CA GLY A 135 9.13 14.80 25.31
C GLY A 135 8.07 15.57 26.10
N ILE A 136 8.28 15.90 27.35
CA ILE A 136 7.27 16.57 28.16
C ILE A 136 7.92 17.73 28.88
N ARG A 137 7.77 18.93 28.33
CA ARG A 137 7.95 20.15 29.11
C ARG A 137 6.78 20.24 30.08
N SER A 138 7.08 20.32 31.40
CA SER A 138 6.09 20.63 32.37
C SER A 138 5.43 21.97 32.01
N PRO A 139 4.10 22.12 32.14
CA PRO A 139 3.47 23.43 32.01
C PRO A 139 4.07 24.49 32.93
N LEU A 140 4.80 24.07 33.99
CA LEU A 140 5.50 24.95 34.93
C LEU A 140 6.90 25.38 34.41
N ASP A 141 7.41 24.76 33.34
CA ASP A 141 8.70 25.11 32.73
C ASP A 141 8.56 26.16 31.60
N ILE A 142 7.35 26.70 31.41
CA ILE A 142 7.03 27.82 30.53
C ILE A 142 6.92 29.07 31.40
N GLY A 143 8.05 29.54 31.85
CA GLY A 143 8.21 30.83 32.51
C GLY A 143 9.21 31.66 31.73
#